data_538d543c94b48626ed0a386f4099e358
#
_entry.id   538d543c94b48626ed0a386f4099e358
#
_cell.length_a   1.000
_cell.length_b   1.000
_cell.length_c   1.000
_cell.angle_alpha   90.00
_cell.angle_beta   90.00
_cell.angle_gamma   90.00
#
_symmetry.space_group_name_H-M   'P 1'
#
loop_
_entity.id
_entity.type
_entity.pdbx_description
1 polymer ?
#
loop_
_entity_poly.entity_id
_entity_poly.type
_entity_poly.pdbx_seq_one_letter_code
_entity_poly.pdbx_strand_id
1 'polypeptide(L)'
;MAITLTAGELFTLDSLVTPTAQGIASRVLARTAAGNITLFAFDAGEELSEHTAPFDALALTLSGSLTISIGGERIQTAPQTIVLMPANVPHALHAIEASRMLLIMLRETVRQGAQTANTREAP
;
A
#
# COMPACT_ATOMS: atom_id res chain seq x y z
N MET A 1 19.97 2.23 8.38
CA MET A 1 19.29 1.78 9.50
C MET A 1 17.80 1.94 9.36
N ALA A 2 17.11 1.03 9.84
CA ALA A 2 15.66 1.04 9.70
C ALA A 2 15.08 2.21 10.45
N ILE A 3 14.17 2.94 9.79
CA ILE A 3 13.58 4.10 10.39
C ILE A 3 12.13 3.79 10.65
N THR A 4 11.90 2.87 11.56
CA THR A 4 10.54 2.54 11.95
C THR A 4 10.05 3.54 13.00
N LEU A 5 8.78 3.46 13.32
CA LEU A 5 8.18 4.36 14.30
C LEU A 5 8.70 4.04 15.70
N THR A 6 8.79 5.07 16.53
CA THR A 6 9.14 4.88 17.92
C THR A 6 7.93 4.37 18.68
N ALA A 7 8.14 3.30 19.44
CA ALA A 7 7.06 2.66 20.18
C ALA A 7 6.42 3.65 21.17
N GLY A 8 5.09 3.67 21.17
CA GLY A 8 4.32 4.47 22.11
C GLY A 8 4.22 5.94 21.76
N GLU A 9 4.82 6.37 20.67
CA GLU A 9 4.82 7.76 20.29
C GLU A 9 3.79 8.00 19.19
N LEU A 10 3.08 9.12 19.25
CA LEU A 10 2.04 9.46 18.29
C LEU A 10 2.63 10.32 17.18
N PHE A 11 2.31 9.97 15.93
CA PHE A 11 2.75 10.73 14.77
C PHE A 11 1.56 11.07 13.90
N THR A 12 1.61 12.22 13.22
CA THR A 12 0.67 12.46 12.13
C THR A 12 1.26 11.84 10.87
N LEU A 13 0.41 11.28 10.03
CA LEU A 13 0.92 10.63 8.82
C LEU A 13 1.63 11.62 7.91
N ASP A 14 1.15 12.86 7.84
CA ASP A 14 1.77 13.85 6.98
C ASP A 14 3.20 14.19 7.39
N SER A 15 3.55 13.98 8.66
CA SER A 15 4.90 14.32 9.11
C SER A 15 5.91 13.20 8.85
N LEU A 16 5.45 12.03 8.43
CA LEU A 16 6.31 10.86 8.34
C LEU A 16 7.06 10.72 7.03
N VAL A 17 6.60 11.39 5.99
CA VAL A 17 7.30 11.37 4.71
C VAL A 17 7.19 12.73 4.07
N THR A 18 8.29 13.21 3.50
CA THR A 18 8.33 14.51 2.83
C THR A 18 8.13 14.26 1.34
N PRO A 19 7.09 14.83 0.73
CA PRO A 19 6.89 14.65 -0.71
C PRO A 19 8.08 15.16 -1.49
N THR A 20 8.41 14.46 -2.56
CA THR A 20 9.52 14.81 -3.45
C THR A 20 8.93 15.27 -4.77
N ALA A 21 9.28 16.46 -5.23
CA ALA A 21 8.81 16.96 -6.51
C ALA A 21 9.29 16.05 -7.62
N GLN A 22 8.35 15.66 -8.49
CA GLN A 22 8.63 14.79 -9.63
C GLN A 22 9.23 13.45 -9.19
N GLY A 23 8.76 12.93 -8.08
CA GLY A 23 9.27 11.68 -7.57
C GLY A 23 8.33 11.00 -6.61
N ILE A 24 8.84 9.92 -6.03
CA ILE A 24 8.12 9.12 -5.05
C ILE A 24 8.99 9.04 -3.81
N ALA A 25 8.45 9.46 -2.68
CA ALA A 25 9.13 9.33 -1.39
C ALA A 25 8.47 8.21 -0.62
N SER A 26 9.24 7.49 0.18
CA SER A 26 8.69 6.42 0.99
C SER A 26 9.40 6.31 2.33
N ARG A 27 8.70 5.75 3.30
CA ARG A 27 9.26 5.49 4.61
C ARG A 27 8.66 4.21 5.16
N VAL A 28 9.51 3.28 5.60
CA VAL A 28 9.08 2.06 6.26
C VAL A 28 8.69 2.43 7.67
N LEU A 29 7.44 2.16 8.05
CA LEU A 29 6.93 2.48 9.37
C LEU A 29 7.13 1.34 10.35
N ALA A 30 7.04 0.10 9.87
CA ALA A 30 7.21 -1.07 10.71
C ALA A 30 7.68 -2.23 9.85
N ARG A 31 8.54 -3.06 10.38
CA ARG A 31 9.06 -4.22 9.67
C ARG A 31 9.25 -5.36 10.64
N THR A 32 8.73 -6.53 10.28
CA THR A 32 8.90 -7.75 11.05
C THR A 32 9.15 -8.90 10.08
N ALA A 33 9.39 -10.09 10.62
CA ALA A 33 9.51 -11.27 9.76
C ALA A 33 8.20 -11.56 9.03
N ALA A 34 7.07 -11.07 9.53
CA ALA A 34 5.76 -11.33 8.94
C ALA A 34 5.40 -10.33 7.85
N GLY A 35 6.14 -9.24 7.70
CA GLY A 35 5.87 -8.27 6.66
C GLY A 35 6.34 -6.87 7.03
N ASN A 36 5.84 -5.90 6.30
CA ASN A 36 6.18 -4.51 6.60
C ASN A 36 5.05 -3.58 6.21
N ILE A 37 5.12 -2.37 6.72
CA ILE A 37 4.18 -1.31 6.42
C ILE A 37 5.01 -0.11 5.96
N THR A 38 4.72 0.38 4.76
CA THR A 38 5.47 1.49 4.16
C THR A 38 4.51 2.58 3.73
N LEU A 39 4.85 3.81 4.05
CA LEU A 39 4.08 4.97 3.65
C LEU A 39 4.75 5.58 2.42
N PHE A 40 3.95 5.85 1.39
CA PHE A 40 4.41 6.44 0.14
C PHE A 40 3.77 7.80 -0.09
N ALA A 41 4.53 8.71 -0.67
CA ALA A 41 4.01 9.96 -1.18
C ALA A 41 4.42 10.06 -2.65
N PHE A 42 3.43 10.12 -3.54
CA PHE A 42 3.65 10.19 -4.99
C PHE A 42 3.37 11.61 -5.44
N ASP A 43 4.24 12.18 -6.25
CA ASP A 43 3.87 13.39 -6.97
C ASP A 43 2.94 13.01 -8.12
N ALA A 44 2.18 13.97 -8.62
CA ALA A 44 1.25 13.73 -9.72
C ALA A 44 2.01 13.19 -10.93
N GLY A 45 1.49 12.15 -11.55
CA GLY A 45 2.08 11.55 -12.74
C GLY A 45 3.14 10.51 -12.48
N GLU A 46 3.57 10.33 -11.23
CA GLU A 46 4.59 9.34 -10.92
C GLU A 46 4.01 7.95 -10.85
N GLU A 47 4.82 6.95 -11.16
CA GLU A 47 4.31 5.59 -11.20
C GLU A 47 5.35 4.59 -10.73
N LEU A 48 4.85 3.48 -10.20
CA LEU A 48 5.64 2.29 -9.95
C LEU A 48 5.32 1.32 -11.07
N SER A 49 6.34 0.96 -11.85
CA SER A 49 6.14 0.13 -13.03
C SER A 49 5.68 -1.28 -12.64
N GLU A 50 5.13 -1.98 -13.63
CA GLU A 50 4.57 -3.30 -13.40
C GLU A 50 5.62 -4.27 -12.90
N HIS A 51 5.28 -5.00 -11.86
CA HIS A 51 6.15 -6.03 -11.28
C HIS A 51 5.29 -7.03 -10.50
N THR A 52 5.91 -8.10 -10.08
CA THR A 52 5.25 -9.09 -9.22
C THR A 52 6.02 -9.19 -7.92
N ALA A 53 5.34 -9.65 -6.90
CA ALA A 53 5.97 -9.94 -5.61
C ALA A 53 5.40 -11.24 -5.09
N PRO A 54 6.18 -12.01 -4.32
CA PRO A 54 5.68 -13.29 -3.79
C PRO A 54 4.84 -13.11 -2.53
N PHE A 55 4.32 -11.91 -2.29
CA PHE A 55 3.55 -11.59 -1.11
C PHE A 55 2.24 -10.92 -1.48
N ASP A 56 1.21 -11.14 -0.67
CA ASP A 56 0.01 -10.33 -0.77
C ASP A 56 0.29 -8.96 -0.17
N ALA A 57 -0.32 -7.93 -0.71
CA ALA A 57 -0.16 -6.59 -0.17
C ALA A 57 -1.50 -5.87 -0.18
N LEU A 58 -1.72 -5.05 0.84
CA LEU A 58 -2.88 -4.19 0.91
C LEU A 58 -2.43 -2.77 0.60
N ALA A 59 -3.10 -2.13 -0.34
CA ALA A 59 -2.82 -0.74 -0.69
C ALA A 59 -3.97 0.12 -0.19
N LEU A 60 -3.68 0.98 0.75
CA LEU A 60 -4.67 1.89 1.33
C LEU A 60 -4.35 3.29 0.83
N THR A 61 -5.26 3.88 0.06
CA THR A 61 -5.10 5.25 -0.41
C THR A 61 -5.55 6.19 0.70
N LEU A 62 -4.64 7.02 1.17
CA LEU A 62 -4.94 7.97 2.24
C LEU A 62 -5.42 9.29 1.67
N SER A 63 -4.81 9.76 0.60
CA SER A 63 -5.20 11.00 -0.05
C SER A 63 -4.87 10.89 -1.53
N GLY A 64 -5.52 11.70 -2.35
CA GLY A 64 -5.29 11.69 -3.79
C GLY A 64 -6.02 10.55 -4.49
N SER A 65 -5.50 10.14 -5.62
CA SER A 65 -6.11 9.08 -6.43
C SER A 65 -5.03 8.36 -7.21
N LEU A 66 -5.07 7.03 -7.15
CA LEU A 66 -4.13 6.17 -7.86
C LEU A 66 -4.90 5.31 -8.85
N THR A 67 -4.28 5.02 -9.99
CA THR A 67 -4.74 3.95 -10.85
C THR A 67 -3.87 2.75 -10.51
N ILE A 68 -4.48 1.68 -10.04
CA ILE A 68 -3.77 0.45 -9.71
C ILE A 68 -4.15 -0.61 -10.72
N SER A 69 -3.16 -1.17 -11.40
CA SER A 69 -3.38 -2.23 -12.36
C SER A 69 -3.03 -3.54 -11.68
N ILE A 70 -3.94 -4.51 -11.68
CA ILE A 70 -3.75 -5.81 -11.06
C ILE A 70 -4.15 -6.86 -12.09
N GLY A 71 -3.18 -7.65 -12.55
CA GLY A 71 -3.45 -8.68 -13.55
C GLY A 71 -4.05 -8.10 -14.82
N GLY A 72 -3.68 -6.87 -15.17
CA GLY A 72 -4.19 -6.23 -16.35
C GLY A 72 -5.47 -5.43 -16.17
N GLU A 73 -6.12 -5.57 -15.01
CA GLU A 73 -7.33 -4.81 -14.73
C GLU A 73 -7.00 -3.55 -13.97
N ARG A 74 -7.60 -2.46 -14.35
CA ARG A 74 -7.32 -1.15 -13.75
C ARG A 74 -8.41 -0.76 -12.77
N ILE A 75 -7.98 -0.29 -11.60
CA ILE A 75 -8.86 0.19 -10.56
C ILE A 75 -8.43 1.60 -10.22
N GLN A 76 -9.38 2.53 -10.16
CA GLN A 76 -9.07 3.88 -9.72
C GLN A 76 -9.47 4.01 -8.26
N THR A 77 -8.53 4.43 -7.42
CA THR A 77 -8.77 4.55 -5.99
C THR A 77 -9.20 5.95 -5.62
N ALA A 78 -9.68 6.09 -4.40
CA ALA A 78 -10.07 7.37 -3.80
C ALA A 78 -9.59 7.37 -2.36
N PRO A 79 -9.56 8.51 -1.69
CA PRO A 79 -9.16 8.53 -0.29
C PRO A 79 -10.01 7.58 0.55
N GLN A 80 -9.36 6.89 1.48
CA GLN A 80 -9.99 5.96 2.41
C GLN A 80 -10.48 4.69 1.74
N THR A 81 -9.86 4.29 0.63
CA THR A 81 -10.17 3.01 -0.01
C THR A 81 -8.98 2.07 0.10
N ILE A 82 -9.25 0.78 0.03
CA ILE A 82 -8.21 -0.23 0.19
C ILE A 82 -8.43 -1.35 -0.83
N VAL A 83 -7.34 -1.90 -1.35
CA VAL A 83 -7.41 -3.00 -2.29
C VAL A 83 -6.31 -4.02 -1.97
N LEU A 84 -6.62 -5.30 -2.17
CA LEU A 84 -5.65 -6.38 -2.00
C LEU A 84 -5.00 -6.67 -3.34
N MET A 85 -3.67 -6.58 -3.37
CA MET A 85 -2.87 -6.96 -4.53
C MET A 85 -2.31 -8.36 -4.25
N PRO A 86 -2.81 -9.38 -4.94
CA PRO A 86 -2.43 -10.77 -4.60
C PRO A 86 -0.99 -11.09 -4.99
N ALA A 87 -0.42 -12.03 -4.27
CA ALA A 87 0.93 -12.51 -4.55
C ALA A 87 1.02 -13.06 -5.97
N ASN A 88 2.15 -12.79 -6.62
CA ASN A 88 2.49 -13.35 -7.94
C ASN A 88 1.58 -12.90 -9.08
N VAL A 89 0.80 -11.87 -8.87
CA VAL A 89 -0.01 -11.27 -9.92
C VAL A 89 0.60 -9.92 -10.26
N PRO A 90 0.89 -9.64 -11.55
CA PRO A 90 1.53 -8.37 -11.91
C PRO A 90 0.68 -7.18 -11.50
N HIS A 91 1.31 -6.16 -10.97
CA HIS A 91 0.61 -4.95 -10.57
C HIS A 91 1.47 -3.73 -10.82
N ALA A 92 0.82 -2.59 -11.04
CA ALA A 92 1.47 -1.31 -11.27
C ALA A 92 0.62 -0.22 -10.65
N LEU A 93 1.24 0.89 -10.29
CA LEU A 93 0.55 2.00 -9.68
C LEU A 93 0.92 3.29 -10.41
N HIS A 94 -0.07 4.13 -10.64
CA HIS A 94 0.13 5.42 -11.30
C HIS A 94 -0.65 6.48 -10.53
N ALA A 95 0.02 7.55 -10.13
CA ALA A 95 -0.63 8.62 -9.37
C ALA A 95 -1.27 9.60 -10.34
N ILE A 96 -2.60 9.68 -10.33
CA ILE A 96 -3.33 10.61 -11.16
C ILE A 96 -3.08 12.03 -10.65
N GLU A 97 -2.97 12.18 -9.37
CA GLU A 97 -2.66 13.45 -8.71
C GLU A 97 -1.73 13.14 -7.55
N ALA A 98 -1.22 14.15 -6.90
CA ALA A 98 -0.37 13.94 -5.73
C ALA A 98 -1.12 13.09 -4.72
N SER A 99 -0.52 11.99 -4.29
CA SER A 99 -1.24 10.98 -3.51
C SER A 99 -0.37 10.41 -2.40
N ARG A 100 -1.02 9.94 -1.34
CA ARG A 100 -0.35 9.23 -0.27
C ARG A 100 -1.00 7.88 -0.11
N MET A 101 -0.17 6.86 0.08
CA MET A 101 -0.63 5.49 0.16
C MET A 101 0.12 4.75 1.24
N LEU A 102 -0.60 3.90 1.96
CA LEU A 102 0.01 3.01 2.92
C LEU A 102 0.01 1.62 2.29
N LEU A 103 1.18 1.00 2.23
CA LEU A 103 1.31 -0.34 1.67
C LEU A 103 1.62 -1.30 2.81
N ILE A 104 0.76 -2.30 2.97
CA ILE A 104 0.92 -3.32 4.00
C ILE A 104 1.27 -4.62 3.29
N MET A 105 2.51 -5.06 3.44
CA MET A 105 2.98 -6.27 2.79
C MET A 105 2.98 -7.42 3.78
N LEU A 106 2.36 -8.54 3.39
CA LEU A 106 2.22 -9.71 4.24
C LEU A 106 3.10 -10.81 3.70
N ARG A 107 3.91 -11.42 4.56
CA ARG A 107 4.82 -12.47 4.14
C ARG A 107 4.14 -13.80 3.95
N GLU A 108 2.90 -13.92 4.39
CA GLU A 108 2.08 -15.08 4.13
C GLU A 108 0.90 -14.65 3.31
N THR A 109 0.43 -15.52 2.41
CA THR A 109 -0.71 -15.19 1.58
C THR A 109 -2.00 -15.21 2.41
N VAL A 110 -2.94 -14.39 2.01
CA VAL A 110 -4.25 -14.34 2.63
C VAL A 110 -4.98 -15.64 2.33
N ARG A 111 -5.60 -16.24 3.35
CA ARG A 111 -6.33 -17.48 3.17
C ARG A 111 -7.73 -17.20 2.70
N GLN A 112 -7.96 -17.42 1.42
CA GLN A 112 -9.25 -17.12 0.84
C GLN A 112 -10.34 -18.06 1.33
N GLY A 113 -10.02 -19.33 1.44
CA GLY A 113 -11.05 -20.27 1.84
C GLY A 113 -11.52 -20.12 3.26
N ALA A 114 -10.64 -19.70 4.15
CA ALA A 114 -11.01 -19.58 5.54
C ALA A 114 -11.99 -18.45 5.76
N GLN A 115 -11.93 -17.40 4.94
CA GLN A 115 -12.77 -16.30 5.24
C GLN A 115 -14.19 -16.46 4.82
N THR A 116 -14.48 -17.36 3.95
CA THR A 116 -15.88 -17.50 3.58
C THR A 116 -16.72 -17.93 4.76
N ALA A 117 -16.15 -18.65 5.68
CA ALA A 117 -16.92 -19.15 6.79
C ALA A 117 -17.35 -18.07 7.74
N ASN A 118 -16.57 -17.03 7.84
CA ASN A 118 -16.94 -16.08 8.84
C ASN A 118 -17.30 -14.77 8.30
N THR A 119 -17.42 -14.73 7.01
CA THR A 119 -17.75 -13.47 6.51
C THR A 119 -18.94 -12.92 7.08
N ARG A 120 -19.75 -13.73 7.42
CA ARG A 120 -20.83 -13.28 7.89
C ARG A 120 -20.76 -12.84 9.10
N GLU A 121 -20.13 -13.14 9.68
CA GLU A 121 -20.17 -12.80 10.81
C GLU A 121 -19.39 -11.96 11.13
N ALA A 122 -18.98 -11.59 10.69
CA ALA A 122 -18.16 -10.86 11.02
C ALA A 122 -18.40 -10.01 11.63
N PRO A 123 -18.23 -9.72 12.18
CA PRO A 123 -18.25 -8.92 12.94
C PRO A 123 -18.28 -8.03 13.26
#